data_6d323fef4423c0e4abb27d54bb2237b1
#
_entry.id   6d323fef4423c0e4abb27d54bb2237b1
#
_cell.length_a   1.000
_cell.length_b   1.000
_cell.length_c   1.000
_cell.angle_alpha   90.00
_cell.angle_beta   90.00
_cell.angle_gamma   90.00
#
_symmetry.space_group_name_H-M   'P 1'
#
loop_
_entity.id
_entity.type
_entity.pdbx_description
1 polymer ?
#
loop_
_entity_poly.entity_id
_entity_poly.type
_entity_poly.pdbx_seq_one_letter_code
_entity_poly.pdbx_strand_id
1 'polypeptide(L)'
;MNLKNLYFMLFLSISSCGLLSESNNPIEYNSSSFEDFKISDPPNYEILKSWAVHPKNNSHIFFDTKYQNSKLPVDIFFIYPTMLSNKKDTSWNADIFDEKTRNYILESTVKYQSSAWYSTGNLYVPFYRQAHLRVFRESFWKNGGEQAYEMAYEDIKQAFRIFLKKYNNNRPIIIAGHSQGAGHAKRILQDFFDNKPLEKKLIAAYLVGTKITDKDFRSIKLMKNENETGGFVTWNTYRLMSERKAKKAVYTVSPEWIEGALCSNPITWNSSKNSNYEDHKGFLYLNNKIYPNTVKIHDIDSKVLSLIHI
;
A
#
# COMPACT_ATOMS: atom_id res chain seq x y z
N MET A 1 24.11 15.60 1.24
CA MET A 1 23.00 14.91 1.92
C MET A 1 23.57 13.67 2.61
N ASN A 2 23.47 13.61 3.92
CA ASN A 2 24.24 12.64 4.73
C ASN A 2 23.67 11.22 4.57
N LEU A 3 24.50 10.21 4.37
CA LEU A 3 24.12 8.80 4.18
C LEU A 3 23.15 8.29 5.27
N LYS A 4 23.24 8.84 6.49
CA LYS A 4 22.35 8.51 7.61
C LYS A 4 20.87 8.85 7.35
N ASN A 5 20.58 9.89 6.56
CA ASN A 5 19.19 10.27 6.22
C ASN A 5 18.62 9.39 5.10
N LEU A 6 19.47 8.81 4.27
CA LEU A 6 19.08 7.90 3.20
C LEU A 6 18.61 6.54 3.74
N TYR A 7 19.31 6.04 4.79
CA TYR A 7 18.87 4.84 5.50
C TYR A 7 17.51 5.01 6.16
N PHE A 8 17.15 6.22 6.57
CA PHE A 8 15.87 6.49 7.19
C PHE A 8 14.70 6.48 6.17
N MET A 9 14.92 6.97 4.95
CA MET A 9 13.88 6.94 3.88
C MET A 9 13.65 5.54 3.32
N LEU A 10 14.70 4.75 3.16
CA LEU A 10 14.57 3.35 2.72
C LEU A 10 13.89 2.48 3.78
N PHE A 11 14.12 2.77 5.07
CA PHE A 11 13.48 2.10 6.20
C PHE A 11 11.98 2.39 6.31
N LEU A 12 11.50 3.56 5.88
CA LEU A 12 10.08 3.90 5.94
C LEU A 12 9.24 3.10 4.94
N SER A 13 9.76 2.77 3.78
CA SER A 13 9.04 1.93 2.80
C SER A 13 9.06 0.43 3.15
N ILE A 14 10.02 -0.02 3.95
CA ILE A 14 10.18 -1.42 4.35
C ILE A 14 9.63 -1.67 5.76
N SER A 15 9.57 -0.63 6.61
CA SER A 15 9.24 -0.76 8.03
C SER A 15 7.75 -0.73 8.36
N SER A 16 6.85 -0.52 7.39
CA SER A 16 5.43 -0.38 7.69
C SER A 16 4.80 -1.65 8.30
N CYS A 17 5.35 -2.82 8.04
CA CYS A 17 4.88 -4.06 8.66
C CYS A 17 5.73 -4.53 9.85
N GLY A 18 6.99 -4.12 9.96
CA GLY A 18 7.89 -4.55 11.04
C GLY A 18 7.72 -3.81 12.37
N LEU A 19 6.90 -2.76 12.43
CA LEU A 19 6.71 -1.95 13.64
C LEU A 19 5.71 -2.54 14.64
N LEU A 20 5.08 -3.65 14.31
CA LEU A 20 4.06 -4.27 15.17
C LEU A 20 4.62 -5.33 16.12
N SER A 21 5.94 -5.60 16.12
CA SER A 21 6.53 -6.43 17.15
C SER A 21 6.58 -5.65 18.47
N GLU A 22 6.04 -6.21 19.53
CA GLU A 22 6.29 -5.75 20.88
C GLU A 22 7.80 -5.85 21.16
N SER A 23 8.52 -4.76 20.92
CA SER A 23 9.85 -4.60 21.51
C SER A 23 9.64 -4.42 23.01
N ASN A 24 10.54 -4.98 23.84
CA ASN A 24 10.52 -4.81 25.30
C ASN A 24 10.63 -3.33 25.78
N ASN A 25 10.73 -2.39 24.84
CA ASN A 25 10.54 -0.96 25.05
C ASN A 25 9.32 -0.51 24.24
N PRO A 26 8.18 -0.23 24.87
CA PRO A 26 7.00 0.28 24.18
C PRO A 26 7.39 1.55 23.43
N ILE A 27 7.15 1.56 22.13
CA ILE A 27 7.28 2.80 21.34
C ILE A 27 6.14 3.68 21.80
N GLU A 28 6.45 4.70 22.57
CA GLU A 28 5.48 5.66 23.07
C GLU A 28 5.09 6.63 21.96
N TYR A 29 3.81 6.63 21.60
CA TYR A 29 3.22 7.62 20.71
C TYR A 29 2.44 8.64 21.54
N ASN A 30 2.61 9.90 21.23
CA ASN A 30 1.71 10.91 21.73
C ASN A 30 0.32 10.71 21.10
N SER A 31 -0.73 10.95 21.85
CA SER A 31 -2.11 10.96 21.36
C SER A 31 -2.95 11.94 22.15
N SER A 32 -3.90 12.57 21.49
CA SER A 32 -5.05 13.24 22.13
C SER A 32 -6.20 12.25 22.24
N SER A 33 -7.25 12.60 22.99
CA SER A 33 -8.54 11.92 22.85
C SER A 33 -9.03 12.06 21.40
N PHE A 34 -9.73 11.04 20.88
CA PHE A 34 -10.30 11.13 19.53
C PHE A 34 -11.43 12.18 19.48
N GLU A 35 -12.18 12.33 20.56
CA GLU A 35 -13.26 13.29 20.68
C GLU A 35 -12.77 14.75 20.65
N ASP A 36 -11.55 14.99 21.16
CA ASP A 36 -10.92 16.32 21.16
C ASP A 36 -10.16 16.61 19.86
N PHE A 37 -10.01 15.61 18.99
CA PHE A 37 -9.28 15.77 17.74
C PHE A 37 -10.11 16.58 16.73
N LYS A 38 -9.56 17.70 16.28
CA LYS A 38 -10.18 18.50 15.23
C LYS A 38 -10.07 17.78 13.87
N ILE A 39 -11.15 17.19 13.45
CA ILE A 39 -11.26 16.49 12.17
C ILE A 39 -11.32 17.52 11.04
N SER A 40 -10.48 17.35 10.00
CA SER A 40 -10.59 18.14 8.78
C SER A 40 -11.80 17.70 7.93
N ASP A 41 -12.29 18.61 7.08
CA ASP A 41 -13.40 18.31 6.19
C ASP A 41 -13.10 17.10 5.25
N PRO A 42 -14.13 16.34 4.84
CA PRO A 42 -13.95 15.28 3.88
C PRO A 42 -13.54 15.83 2.50
N PRO A 43 -12.69 15.12 1.75
CA PRO A 43 -12.32 15.53 0.40
C PRO A 43 -13.51 15.50 -0.56
N ASN A 44 -13.61 16.50 -1.43
CA ASN A 44 -14.56 16.47 -2.54
C ASN A 44 -13.91 15.87 -3.78
N TYR A 45 -14.16 14.60 -4.08
CA TYR A 45 -13.57 13.89 -5.22
C TYR A 45 -14.18 14.25 -6.58
N GLU A 46 -15.14 15.15 -6.64
CA GLU A 46 -15.61 15.72 -7.90
C GLU A 46 -14.64 16.75 -8.49
N ILE A 47 -13.71 17.26 -7.68
CA ILE A 47 -12.69 18.22 -8.08
C ILE A 47 -11.31 17.55 -8.18
N LEU A 48 -10.54 17.93 -9.21
CA LEU A 48 -9.22 17.33 -9.47
C LEU A 48 -8.21 17.53 -8.33
N LYS A 49 -8.36 18.60 -7.55
CA LYS A 49 -7.49 18.90 -6.41
C LYS A 49 -7.54 17.83 -5.31
N SER A 50 -8.60 17.03 -5.24
CA SER A 50 -8.72 15.92 -4.29
C SER A 50 -7.99 14.63 -4.74
N TRP A 51 -7.32 14.68 -5.88
CA TRP A 51 -6.55 13.57 -6.43
C TRP A 51 -5.07 13.89 -6.43
N ALA A 52 -4.27 13.02 -5.86
CA ALA A 52 -2.81 13.10 -5.92
C ALA A 52 -2.31 12.81 -7.35
N VAL A 53 -2.94 11.85 -8.03
CA VAL A 53 -2.75 11.59 -9.45
C VAL A 53 -4.11 11.39 -10.12
N HIS A 54 -4.29 12.01 -11.27
CA HIS A 54 -5.48 11.86 -12.10
C HIS A 54 -5.12 12.12 -13.56
N PRO A 55 -5.64 11.38 -14.56
CA PRO A 55 -5.29 11.57 -15.96
C PRO A 55 -5.49 12.99 -16.52
N LYS A 56 -6.39 13.77 -15.90
CA LYS A 56 -6.65 15.18 -16.24
C LYS A 56 -5.87 16.18 -15.39
N ASN A 57 -5.07 15.72 -14.42
CA ASN A 57 -4.31 16.59 -13.55
C ASN A 57 -2.85 16.61 -14.00
N ASN A 58 -2.32 17.81 -14.33
CA ASN A 58 -0.93 18.01 -14.74
C ASN A 58 0.08 17.86 -13.59
N SER A 59 -0.29 17.25 -12.48
CA SER A 59 0.63 16.92 -11.37
C SER A 59 1.68 15.85 -11.73
N HIS A 60 1.97 15.71 -13.03
CA HIS A 60 2.93 14.76 -13.61
C HIS A 60 4.40 15.16 -13.47
N ILE A 61 4.71 15.95 -12.47
CA ILE A 61 6.08 16.43 -12.19
C ILE A 61 7.09 15.27 -12.10
N PHE A 62 6.60 14.04 -11.87
CA PHE A 62 7.42 12.86 -11.67
C PHE A 62 7.43 11.85 -12.82
N PHE A 63 6.60 12.08 -13.85
CA PHE A 63 6.42 11.11 -14.93
C PHE A 63 6.74 11.73 -16.28
N ASP A 64 7.50 11.03 -17.10
CA ASP A 64 7.77 11.46 -18.49
C ASP A 64 6.44 11.52 -19.27
N THR A 65 6.09 12.71 -19.77
CA THR A 65 4.85 12.96 -20.52
C THR A 65 4.68 12.11 -21.77
N LYS A 66 5.76 11.47 -22.26
CA LYS A 66 5.72 10.54 -23.40
C LYS A 66 4.78 9.35 -23.20
N TYR A 67 4.50 9.00 -21.95
CA TYR A 67 3.63 7.85 -21.61
C TYR A 67 2.16 8.25 -21.35
N GLN A 68 1.80 9.51 -21.49
CA GLN A 68 0.40 9.97 -21.39
C GLN A 68 -0.41 9.59 -22.64
N ASN A 69 -0.67 8.31 -22.79
CA ASN A 69 -1.55 7.86 -23.84
C ASN A 69 -2.98 7.79 -23.28
N SER A 70 -3.82 8.74 -23.63
CA SER A 70 -5.26 8.80 -23.27
C SER A 70 -6.08 7.56 -23.70
N LYS A 71 -5.43 6.58 -24.32
CA LYS A 71 -6.01 5.34 -24.84
C LYS A 71 -5.56 4.07 -24.10
N LEU A 72 -4.98 4.21 -22.91
CA LEU A 72 -4.62 3.02 -22.13
C LEU A 72 -5.89 2.23 -21.80
N PRO A 73 -5.87 0.90 -21.97
CA PRO A 73 -7.09 0.09 -21.96
C PRO A 73 -7.66 -0.17 -20.57
N VAL A 74 -6.90 0.12 -19.51
CA VAL A 74 -7.25 -0.19 -18.13
C VAL A 74 -7.14 1.05 -17.24
N ASP A 75 -7.94 1.11 -16.19
CA ASP A 75 -7.84 2.11 -15.14
C ASP A 75 -7.27 1.48 -13.88
N ILE A 76 -6.38 2.21 -13.22
CA ILE A 76 -5.73 1.78 -11.99
C ILE A 76 -6.16 2.71 -10.87
N PHE A 77 -6.76 2.15 -9.84
CA PHE A 77 -7.09 2.86 -8.61
C PHE A 77 -6.08 2.46 -7.54
N PHE A 78 -5.15 3.37 -7.24
CA PHE A 78 -4.06 3.13 -6.29
C PHE A 78 -4.32 3.84 -4.96
N ILE A 79 -4.18 3.09 -3.86
CA ILE A 79 -4.34 3.58 -2.49
C ILE A 79 -2.99 3.49 -1.78
N TYR A 80 -2.40 4.65 -1.49
CA TYR A 80 -1.09 4.73 -0.86
C TYR A 80 -1.13 4.38 0.64
N PRO A 81 0.02 4.02 1.25
CA PRO A 81 0.12 3.74 2.69
C PRO A 81 -0.05 5.02 3.52
N THR A 82 -0.28 4.88 4.82
CA THR A 82 -0.22 6.04 5.69
C THR A 82 1.20 6.62 5.74
N MET A 83 1.28 7.93 5.60
CA MET A 83 2.49 8.72 5.77
C MET A 83 2.49 9.47 7.10
N LEU A 84 1.40 9.39 7.87
CA LEU A 84 1.26 9.96 9.20
C LEU A 84 1.83 9.00 10.24
N SER A 85 3.11 9.17 10.60
CA SER A 85 3.85 8.22 11.44
C SER A 85 4.72 8.88 12.51
N ASN A 86 4.72 10.22 12.61
CA ASN A 86 5.54 10.93 13.59
C ASN A 86 5.03 10.65 15.01
N LYS A 87 5.86 10.07 15.87
CA LYS A 87 5.50 9.71 17.25
C LYS A 87 5.05 10.89 18.13
N LYS A 88 5.48 12.09 17.79
CA LYS A 88 5.12 13.31 18.53
C LYS A 88 3.81 13.95 18.03
N ASP A 89 3.32 13.51 16.87
CA ASP A 89 2.09 14.00 16.29
C ASP A 89 0.90 13.36 16.99
N THR A 90 0.01 14.17 17.53
CA THR A 90 -1.19 13.74 18.26
C THR A 90 -2.39 13.53 17.34
N SER A 91 -2.30 13.91 16.07
CA SER A 91 -3.39 13.81 15.10
C SER A 91 -3.80 12.36 14.86
N TRP A 92 -5.09 12.08 14.80
CA TRP A 92 -5.61 10.77 14.46
C TRP A 92 -5.63 10.52 12.94
N ASN A 93 -5.97 11.54 12.16
CA ASN A 93 -5.99 11.48 10.71
C ASN A 93 -5.19 12.65 10.13
N ALA A 94 -4.61 12.44 8.97
CA ALA A 94 -3.87 13.47 8.26
C ALA A 94 -4.81 14.56 7.74
N ASP A 95 -4.38 15.81 7.87
CA ASP A 95 -5.01 16.90 7.16
C ASP A 95 -4.48 16.93 5.70
N ILE A 96 -5.33 16.53 4.78
CA ILE A 96 -5.00 16.48 3.35
C ILE A 96 -5.14 17.84 2.65
N PHE A 97 -5.56 18.87 3.36
CA PHE A 97 -5.57 20.25 2.85
C PHE A 97 -4.28 20.99 3.22
N ASP A 98 -3.50 20.46 4.18
CA ASP A 98 -2.15 20.95 4.46
C ASP A 98 -1.20 20.66 3.29
N GLU A 99 -0.57 21.72 2.77
CA GLU A 99 0.31 21.63 1.61
C GLU A 99 1.56 20.78 1.87
N LYS A 100 2.10 20.82 3.09
CA LYS A 100 3.28 20.01 3.46
C LYS A 100 2.95 18.53 3.45
N THR A 101 1.79 18.15 3.99
CA THR A 101 1.27 16.78 3.96
C THR A 101 1.09 16.30 2.52
N ARG A 102 0.48 17.12 1.66
CA ARG A 102 0.29 16.78 0.24
C ARG A 102 1.62 16.60 -0.49
N ASN A 103 2.53 17.54 -0.35
CA ASN A 103 3.85 17.48 -0.96
C ASN A 103 4.64 16.26 -0.48
N TYR A 104 4.55 15.93 0.81
CA TYR A 104 5.19 14.73 1.33
C TYR A 104 4.62 13.44 0.72
N ILE A 105 3.32 13.34 0.53
CA ILE A 105 2.67 12.22 -0.16
C ILE A 105 3.15 12.12 -1.61
N LEU A 106 3.18 13.24 -2.33
CA LEU A 106 3.59 13.29 -3.74
C LEU A 106 5.05 12.88 -3.90
N GLU A 107 5.97 13.46 -3.13
CA GLU A 107 7.41 13.24 -3.23
C GLU A 107 7.87 11.89 -2.67
N SER A 108 7.04 11.19 -1.94
CA SER A 108 7.36 9.90 -1.37
C SER A 108 6.56 8.76 -2.03
N THR A 109 5.39 8.46 -1.53
CA THR A 109 4.64 7.26 -1.92
C THR A 109 4.10 7.33 -3.35
N VAL A 110 3.66 8.50 -3.82
CA VAL A 110 3.22 8.66 -5.20
C VAL A 110 4.41 8.44 -6.14
N LYS A 111 5.51 9.14 -5.88
CA LYS A 111 6.72 9.07 -6.70
C LYS A 111 7.35 7.67 -6.76
N TYR A 112 7.40 6.96 -5.64
CA TYR A 112 8.15 5.70 -5.54
C TYR A 112 7.29 4.43 -5.59
N GLN A 113 5.97 4.55 -5.49
CA GLN A 113 5.09 3.38 -5.50
C GLN A 113 4.05 3.47 -6.63
N SER A 114 3.27 4.53 -6.70
CA SER A 114 2.24 4.64 -7.74
C SER A 114 2.81 4.82 -9.14
N SER A 115 4.04 5.33 -9.25
CA SER A 115 4.75 5.48 -10.52
C SER A 115 4.95 4.15 -11.28
N ALA A 116 5.01 3.03 -10.58
CA ALA A 116 5.12 1.71 -11.19
C ALA A 116 3.96 1.38 -12.14
N TRP A 117 2.81 2.03 -11.95
CA TRP A 117 1.59 1.79 -12.71
C TRP A 117 1.40 2.73 -13.91
N TYR A 118 2.20 3.77 -14.02
CA TYR A 118 1.95 4.88 -14.94
C TYR A 118 1.92 4.47 -16.42
N SER A 119 2.79 3.53 -16.82
CA SER A 119 2.81 3.04 -18.20
C SER A 119 1.78 1.93 -18.48
N THR A 120 1.13 1.41 -17.43
CA THR A 120 0.20 0.28 -17.53
C THR A 120 -1.23 0.72 -17.81
N GLY A 121 -1.68 1.83 -17.23
CA GLY A 121 -3.07 2.29 -17.34
C GLY A 121 -3.27 3.72 -16.89
N ASN A 122 -4.52 4.18 -16.95
CA ASN A 122 -4.89 5.49 -16.43
C ASN A 122 -4.88 5.45 -14.91
N LEU A 123 -3.97 6.17 -14.29
CA LEU A 123 -3.73 6.11 -12.86
C LEU A 123 -4.59 7.13 -12.10
N TYR A 124 -5.29 6.65 -11.08
CA TYR A 124 -6.11 7.43 -10.16
C TYR A 124 -5.63 7.19 -8.73
N VAL A 125 -5.17 8.23 -8.07
CA VAL A 125 -4.69 8.19 -6.69
C VAL A 125 -5.41 9.28 -5.89
N PRO A 126 -6.39 8.94 -5.05
CA PRO A 126 -7.07 9.94 -4.23
C PRO A 126 -6.18 10.38 -3.07
N PHE A 127 -6.23 11.67 -2.71
CA PHE A 127 -5.84 12.08 -1.37
C PHE A 127 -6.93 11.65 -0.40
N TYR A 128 -6.57 11.14 0.77
CA TYR A 128 -7.52 10.73 1.79
C TYR A 128 -6.97 11.02 3.19
N ARG A 129 -7.84 11.20 4.15
CA ARG A 129 -7.49 11.46 5.56
C ARG A 129 -6.95 10.17 6.20
N GLN A 130 -5.75 9.76 5.79
CA GLN A 130 -5.09 8.55 6.25
C GLN A 130 -4.96 8.55 7.78
N ALA A 131 -5.26 7.40 8.40
CA ALA A 131 -5.13 7.26 9.84
C ALA A 131 -3.66 7.16 10.25
N HIS A 132 -3.32 7.68 11.43
CA HIS A 132 -1.97 7.61 11.97
C HIS A 132 -1.50 6.17 12.15
N LEU A 133 -0.21 5.90 11.92
CA LEU A 133 0.36 4.55 12.02
C LEU A 133 0.10 3.86 13.37
N ARG A 134 -0.03 4.64 14.47
CA ARG A 134 -0.30 4.10 15.81
C ARG A 134 -1.62 3.33 15.91
N VAL A 135 -2.61 3.58 15.03
CA VAL A 135 -3.92 2.90 15.07
C VAL A 135 -3.81 1.38 14.96
N PHE A 136 -2.74 0.87 14.33
CA PHE A 136 -2.48 -0.56 14.23
C PHE A 136 -1.99 -1.23 15.52
N ARG A 137 -1.89 -0.48 16.63
CA ARG A 137 -1.60 -1.03 17.95
C ARG A 137 -2.90 -1.20 18.72
N GLU A 138 -3.07 -2.33 19.39
CA GLU A 138 -4.29 -2.68 20.09
C GLU A 138 -4.75 -1.59 21.08
N SER A 139 -3.83 -1.02 21.83
CA SER A 139 -4.13 0.06 22.80
C SER A 139 -4.70 1.31 22.14
N PHE A 140 -4.26 1.66 20.95
CA PHE A 140 -4.79 2.80 20.20
C PHE A 140 -6.02 2.42 19.38
N TRP A 141 -6.10 1.22 18.87
CA TRP A 141 -7.25 0.75 18.09
C TRP A 141 -8.56 0.93 18.88
N LYS A 142 -8.59 0.45 20.13
CA LYS A 142 -9.76 0.53 21.01
C LYS A 142 -10.09 1.94 21.49
N ASN A 143 -9.15 2.87 21.40
CA ASN A 143 -9.26 4.24 21.95
C ASN A 143 -9.22 5.31 20.86
N GLY A 144 -9.99 5.14 19.78
CA GLY A 144 -10.11 6.12 18.69
C GLY A 144 -9.49 5.67 17.36
N GLY A 145 -8.65 4.63 17.40
CA GLY A 145 -7.98 4.12 16.21
C GLY A 145 -8.93 3.54 15.18
N GLU A 146 -9.95 2.81 15.63
CA GLU A 146 -10.99 2.28 14.77
C GLU A 146 -11.75 3.40 14.05
N GLN A 147 -12.17 4.44 14.78
CA GLN A 147 -12.86 5.59 14.19
C GLN A 147 -11.98 6.31 13.15
N ALA A 148 -10.69 6.49 13.46
CA ALA A 148 -9.75 7.10 12.54
C ALA A 148 -9.57 6.26 11.26
N TYR A 149 -9.51 4.93 11.40
CA TYR A 149 -9.36 4.01 10.28
C TYR A 149 -10.63 3.95 9.41
N GLU A 150 -11.82 3.96 10.04
CA GLU A 150 -13.09 4.01 9.34
C GLU A 150 -13.25 5.32 8.56
N MET A 151 -12.88 6.46 9.13
CA MET A 151 -12.88 7.75 8.44
C MET A 151 -12.01 7.72 7.18
N ALA A 152 -10.82 7.15 7.29
CA ALA A 152 -9.92 7.00 6.15
C ALA A 152 -10.55 6.10 5.06
N TYR A 153 -11.23 5.03 5.47
CA TYR A 153 -11.92 4.15 4.53
C TYR A 153 -13.11 4.82 3.83
N GLU A 154 -13.92 5.59 4.55
CA GLU A 154 -15.05 6.31 3.94
C GLU A 154 -14.59 7.32 2.88
N ASP A 155 -13.46 8.00 3.09
CA ASP A 155 -12.85 8.84 2.06
C ASP A 155 -12.52 8.02 0.79
N ILE A 156 -11.84 6.89 0.96
CA ILE A 156 -11.47 5.99 -0.16
C ILE A 156 -12.72 5.44 -0.85
N LYS A 157 -13.72 5.03 -0.09
CA LYS A 157 -15.00 4.52 -0.61
C LYS A 157 -15.73 5.58 -1.45
N GLN A 158 -15.75 6.81 -0.97
CA GLN A 158 -16.33 7.94 -1.72
C GLN A 158 -15.52 8.26 -2.98
N ALA A 159 -14.19 8.27 -2.89
CA ALA A 159 -13.33 8.45 -4.06
C ALA A 159 -13.62 7.39 -5.13
N PHE A 160 -13.75 6.13 -4.71
CA PHE A 160 -14.02 5.02 -5.61
C PHE A 160 -15.41 5.11 -6.27
N ARG A 161 -16.42 5.55 -5.52
CA ARG A 161 -17.77 5.82 -6.09
C ARG A 161 -17.72 6.91 -7.18
N ILE A 162 -17.01 8.01 -6.92
CA ILE A 162 -16.85 9.09 -7.90
C ILE A 162 -16.03 8.63 -9.09
N PHE A 163 -14.95 7.86 -8.86
CA PHE A 163 -14.17 7.23 -9.93
C PHE A 163 -15.05 6.40 -10.86
N LEU A 164 -15.86 5.48 -10.32
CA LEU A 164 -16.77 4.66 -11.12
C LEU A 164 -17.80 5.50 -11.87
N LYS A 165 -18.39 6.50 -11.22
CA LYS A 165 -19.46 7.33 -11.78
C LYS A 165 -18.99 8.27 -12.88
N LYS A 166 -17.79 8.89 -12.71
CA LYS A 166 -17.35 10.01 -13.55
C LYS A 166 -16.17 9.71 -14.47
N TYR A 167 -15.32 8.74 -14.10
CA TYR A 167 -14.02 8.61 -14.74
C TYR A 167 -13.76 7.26 -15.40
N ASN A 168 -14.21 6.16 -14.81
CA ASN A 168 -13.90 4.82 -15.31
C ASN A 168 -14.48 4.49 -16.68
N ASN A 169 -15.65 5.04 -17.03
CA ASN A 169 -16.32 4.77 -18.32
C ASN A 169 -16.39 3.28 -18.66
N ASN A 170 -16.71 2.45 -17.68
CA ASN A 170 -16.87 1.00 -17.81
C ASN A 170 -15.59 0.25 -18.31
N ARG A 171 -14.40 0.83 -18.15
CA ARG A 171 -13.13 0.16 -18.48
C ARG A 171 -12.77 -0.89 -17.43
N PRO A 172 -11.94 -1.88 -17.81
CA PRO A 172 -11.33 -2.81 -16.85
C PRO A 172 -10.55 -2.07 -15.76
N ILE A 173 -10.46 -2.66 -14.56
CA ILE A 173 -9.93 -2.01 -13.38
C ILE A 173 -8.83 -2.86 -12.75
N ILE A 174 -7.74 -2.22 -12.37
CA ILE A 174 -6.75 -2.75 -11.42
C ILE A 174 -6.93 -1.99 -10.11
N ILE A 175 -7.05 -2.72 -9.01
CA ILE A 175 -7.00 -2.15 -7.65
C ILE A 175 -5.62 -2.40 -7.08
N ALA A 176 -4.95 -1.37 -6.60
CA ALA A 176 -3.64 -1.56 -5.98
C ALA A 176 -3.55 -0.76 -4.67
N GLY A 177 -2.90 -1.33 -3.67
CA GLY A 177 -2.70 -0.66 -2.39
C GLY A 177 -1.50 -1.21 -1.63
N HIS A 178 -0.93 -0.34 -0.77
CA HIS A 178 0.18 -0.71 0.10
C HIS A 178 -0.14 -0.40 1.56
N SER A 179 0.17 -1.33 2.48
CA SER A 179 0.02 -1.16 3.93
C SER A 179 -1.42 -0.77 4.32
N GLN A 180 -1.66 0.38 4.97
CA GLN A 180 -3.01 0.87 5.25
C GLN A 180 -3.87 0.95 3.97
N GLY A 181 -3.28 1.41 2.87
CA GLY A 181 -3.95 1.45 1.56
C GLY A 181 -4.34 0.07 1.05
N ALA A 182 -3.56 -0.98 1.32
CA ALA A 182 -3.92 -2.35 0.97
C ALA A 182 -5.08 -2.87 1.83
N GLY A 183 -5.12 -2.49 3.11
CA GLY A 183 -6.27 -2.79 3.98
C GLY A 183 -7.56 -2.15 3.46
N HIS A 184 -7.49 -0.90 3.01
CA HIS A 184 -8.64 -0.22 2.37
C HIS A 184 -8.96 -0.82 0.99
N ALA A 185 -7.96 -1.20 0.19
CA ALA A 185 -8.17 -1.88 -1.09
C ALA A 185 -8.89 -3.23 -0.91
N LYS A 186 -8.54 -4.01 0.14
CA LYS A 186 -9.28 -5.21 0.51
C LYS A 186 -10.76 -4.92 0.73
N ARG A 187 -11.09 -3.87 1.48
CA ARG A 187 -12.49 -3.47 1.75
C ARG A 187 -13.19 -2.98 0.48
N ILE A 188 -12.52 -2.27 -0.42
CA ILE A 188 -13.07 -1.90 -1.73
C ILE A 188 -13.42 -3.15 -2.54
N LEU A 189 -12.57 -4.17 -2.54
CA LEU A 189 -12.88 -5.43 -3.21
C LEU A 189 -14.11 -6.11 -2.58
N GLN A 190 -14.21 -6.18 -1.27
CA GLN A 190 -15.35 -6.73 -0.54
C GLN A 190 -16.64 -5.93 -0.81
N ASP A 191 -16.57 -4.60 -0.82
CA ASP A 191 -17.74 -3.74 -0.95
C ASP A 191 -18.26 -3.62 -2.39
N PHE A 192 -17.38 -3.74 -3.40
CA PHE A 192 -17.75 -3.42 -4.78
C PHE A 192 -17.58 -4.56 -5.77
N PHE A 193 -16.69 -5.52 -5.52
CA PHE A 193 -16.33 -6.56 -6.49
C PHE A 193 -16.76 -7.96 -6.05
N ASP A 194 -16.37 -8.42 -4.86
CA ASP A 194 -16.50 -9.79 -4.42
C ASP A 194 -17.94 -10.29 -4.50
N ASN A 195 -18.20 -11.24 -5.41
CA ASN A 195 -19.51 -11.77 -5.75
C ASN A 195 -20.53 -10.68 -6.22
N LYS A 196 -20.03 -9.67 -6.95
CA LYS A 196 -20.84 -8.55 -7.47
C LYS A 196 -20.59 -8.33 -8.97
N PRO A 197 -21.49 -7.65 -9.69
CA PRO A 197 -21.36 -7.44 -11.14
C PRO A 197 -20.05 -6.78 -11.58
N LEU A 198 -19.48 -5.91 -10.73
CA LEU A 198 -18.22 -5.21 -11.02
C LEU A 198 -17.01 -6.15 -11.03
N GLU A 199 -17.09 -7.33 -10.41
CA GLU A 199 -16.02 -8.35 -10.42
C GLU A 199 -15.57 -8.69 -11.84
N LYS A 200 -16.49 -8.71 -12.82
CA LYS A 200 -16.19 -8.96 -14.23
C LYS A 200 -15.26 -7.91 -14.86
N LYS A 201 -15.06 -6.77 -14.20
CA LYS A 201 -14.16 -5.71 -14.63
C LYS A 201 -12.79 -5.75 -13.93
N LEU A 202 -12.65 -6.58 -12.92
CA LEU A 202 -11.39 -6.72 -12.20
C LEU A 202 -10.37 -7.44 -13.09
N ILE A 203 -9.26 -6.78 -13.38
CA ILE A 203 -8.10 -7.42 -14.00
C ILE A 203 -7.26 -8.09 -12.93
N ALA A 204 -6.85 -7.32 -11.92
CA ALA A 204 -6.08 -7.83 -10.80
C ALA A 204 -6.22 -6.88 -9.59
N ALA A 205 -6.01 -7.41 -8.39
CA ALA A 205 -5.83 -6.59 -7.20
C ALA A 205 -4.45 -6.85 -6.59
N TYR A 206 -3.70 -5.80 -6.29
CA TYR A 206 -2.39 -5.86 -5.64
C TYR A 206 -2.51 -5.35 -4.21
N LEU A 207 -2.51 -6.29 -3.25
CA LEU A 207 -2.74 -6.05 -1.83
C LEU A 207 -1.44 -6.23 -1.05
N VAL A 208 -0.57 -5.24 -1.10
CA VAL A 208 0.80 -5.34 -0.62
C VAL A 208 0.93 -4.83 0.82
N GLY A 209 1.58 -5.63 1.69
CA GLY A 209 1.88 -5.19 3.06
C GLY A 209 0.68 -5.21 4.01
N THR A 210 -0.31 -6.07 3.75
CA THR A 210 -1.40 -6.38 4.67
C THR A 210 -1.67 -7.88 4.68
N LYS A 211 -2.22 -8.38 5.79
CA LYS A 211 -2.61 -9.78 5.88
C LYS A 211 -3.88 -10.03 5.06
N ILE A 212 -3.78 -10.98 4.13
CA ILE A 212 -4.92 -11.51 3.38
C ILE A 212 -4.96 -13.02 3.62
N THR A 213 -6.13 -13.55 3.83
CA THR A 213 -6.40 -14.96 4.07
C THR A 213 -7.41 -15.50 3.05
N ASP A 214 -7.57 -16.81 2.99
CA ASP A 214 -8.57 -17.49 2.16
C ASP A 214 -10.03 -17.15 2.53
N LYS A 215 -10.23 -16.59 3.74
CA LYS A 215 -11.55 -16.19 4.27
C LYS A 215 -11.94 -14.75 3.91
N ASP A 216 -11.02 -13.96 3.40
CA ASP A 216 -11.27 -12.53 3.13
C ASP A 216 -12.21 -12.29 1.94
N PHE A 217 -12.27 -13.23 0.98
CA PHE A 217 -13.11 -13.10 -0.21
C PHE A 217 -13.90 -14.40 -0.48
N ARG A 218 -15.08 -14.25 -1.09
CA ARG A 218 -15.95 -15.37 -1.48
C ARG A 218 -15.61 -15.89 -2.87
N SER A 219 -15.50 -15.00 -3.84
CA SER A 219 -15.29 -15.31 -5.27
C SER A 219 -13.89 -14.96 -5.76
N ILE A 220 -13.32 -13.83 -5.31
CA ILE A 220 -12.00 -13.36 -5.75
C ILE A 220 -10.91 -14.27 -5.17
N LYS A 221 -10.04 -14.83 -6.03
CA LYS A 221 -9.03 -15.83 -5.63
C LYS A 221 -7.61 -15.28 -5.77
N LEU A 222 -6.69 -15.90 -5.03
CA LEU A 222 -5.27 -15.67 -5.19
C LEU A 222 -4.83 -16.10 -6.59
N MET A 223 -4.20 -15.21 -7.34
CA MET A 223 -3.62 -15.51 -8.65
C MET A 223 -2.34 -16.34 -8.47
N LYS A 224 -2.21 -17.39 -9.26
CA LYS A 224 -1.13 -18.39 -9.19
C LYS A 224 -0.16 -18.30 -10.36
N ASN A 225 -0.49 -17.55 -11.39
CA ASN A 225 0.36 -17.30 -12.54
C ASN A 225 0.08 -15.95 -13.19
N GLU A 226 0.99 -15.48 -14.02
CA GLU A 226 0.97 -14.15 -14.63
C GLU A 226 -0.15 -13.92 -15.66
N ASN A 227 -0.77 -14.98 -16.15
CA ASN A 227 -1.82 -14.90 -17.18
C ASN A 227 -3.24 -14.91 -16.58
N GLU A 228 -3.39 -15.10 -15.28
CA GLU A 228 -4.69 -15.05 -14.62
C GLU A 228 -5.21 -13.62 -14.51
N THR A 229 -6.54 -13.49 -14.52
CA THR A 229 -7.26 -12.22 -14.30
C THR A 229 -8.43 -12.44 -13.35
N GLY A 230 -8.95 -11.35 -12.76
CA GLY A 230 -10.09 -11.39 -11.86
C GLY A 230 -9.73 -11.77 -10.41
N GLY A 231 -8.46 -11.93 -10.10
CA GLY A 231 -7.97 -12.32 -8.80
C GLY A 231 -7.15 -11.25 -8.10
N PHE A 232 -6.45 -11.67 -7.04
CA PHE A 232 -5.53 -10.80 -6.32
C PHE A 232 -4.13 -11.42 -6.18
N VAL A 233 -3.14 -10.55 -6.01
CA VAL A 233 -1.77 -10.85 -5.58
C VAL A 233 -1.51 -10.18 -4.26
N THR A 234 -0.82 -10.84 -3.37
CA THR A 234 -0.50 -10.30 -2.05
C THR A 234 0.84 -10.81 -1.56
N TRP A 235 1.57 -9.96 -0.87
CA TRP A 235 2.76 -10.35 -0.12
C TRP A 235 3.02 -9.35 0.99
N ASN A 236 3.79 -9.81 1.99
CA ASN A 236 4.30 -8.98 3.07
C ASN A 236 5.81 -9.10 3.12
N THR A 237 6.48 -8.03 3.53
CA THR A 237 7.94 -7.99 3.68
C THR A 237 8.29 -7.89 5.15
N TYR A 238 9.05 -8.85 5.64
CA TYR A 238 9.51 -8.89 7.03
C TYR A 238 11.03 -8.90 7.08
N ARG A 239 11.58 -8.32 8.15
CA ARG A 239 13.01 -8.38 8.40
C ARG A 239 13.37 -9.72 9.02
N LEU A 240 14.26 -10.47 8.39
CA LEU A 240 14.90 -11.63 8.99
C LEU A 240 15.91 -11.14 10.05
N MET A 241 15.79 -11.60 11.29
CA MET A 241 16.81 -11.33 12.30
C MET A 241 18.06 -12.13 11.97
N SER A 242 19.23 -11.47 11.98
CA SER A 242 20.50 -12.13 11.67
C SER A 242 20.72 -13.33 12.59
N GLU A 243 21.24 -14.43 12.04
CA GLU A 243 21.52 -15.71 12.73
C GLU A 243 22.38 -15.55 13.99
N ARG A 244 23.15 -14.46 14.11
CA ARG A 244 23.96 -14.17 15.30
C ARG A 244 23.16 -13.89 16.58
N LYS A 245 21.87 -13.55 16.48
CA LYS A 245 21.00 -13.21 17.61
C LYS A 245 19.86 -14.19 17.87
N ALA A 246 19.62 -15.12 16.96
CA ALA A 246 18.53 -16.08 17.11
C ALA A 246 19.03 -17.51 16.85
N LYS A 247 18.77 -18.43 17.78
CA LYS A 247 18.96 -19.88 17.58
C LYS A 247 17.96 -20.49 16.60
N LYS A 248 16.96 -19.70 16.14
CA LYS A 248 15.96 -19.98 15.10
C LYS A 248 15.72 -18.70 14.31
N ALA A 249 15.38 -18.80 13.02
CA ALA A 249 14.93 -17.68 12.24
C ALA A 249 13.67 -17.09 12.90
N VAL A 250 13.77 -15.86 13.41
CA VAL A 250 12.66 -15.17 14.08
C VAL A 250 12.34 -13.93 13.25
N TYR A 251 11.10 -13.82 12.83
CA TYR A 251 10.61 -12.63 12.15
C TYR A 251 10.29 -11.53 13.16
N THR A 252 10.45 -10.28 12.73
CA THR A 252 10.10 -9.10 13.51
C THR A 252 8.59 -8.82 13.53
N VAL A 253 7.77 -9.86 13.51
CA VAL A 253 6.31 -9.76 13.45
C VAL A 253 5.70 -10.87 14.29
N SER A 254 4.55 -10.61 14.91
CA SER A 254 3.87 -11.63 15.71
C SER A 254 3.33 -12.76 14.81
N PRO A 255 3.25 -13.99 15.34
CA PRO A 255 2.74 -15.15 14.61
C PRO A 255 1.36 -14.94 14.01
N GLU A 256 0.48 -14.18 14.66
CA GLU A 256 -0.88 -13.92 14.19
C GLU A 256 -0.91 -13.19 12.85
N TRP A 257 0.11 -12.40 12.51
CA TRP A 257 0.23 -11.74 11.22
C TRP A 257 0.64 -12.68 10.10
N ILE A 258 1.30 -13.78 10.44
CA ILE A 258 1.82 -14.76 9.48
C ILE A 258 0.84 -15.91 9.30
N GLU A 259 0.22 -16.35 10.39
CA GLU A 259 -0.66 -17.53 10.38
C GLU A 259 -1.84 -17.35 9.44
N GLY A 260 -2.01 -18.27 8.48
CA GLY A 260 -3.07 -18.26 7.48
C GLY A 260 -2.93 -17.15 6.43
N ALA A 261 -1.85 -16.37 6.43
CA ALA A 261 -1.61 -15.38 5.39
C ALA A 261 -1.33 -16.04 4.04
N LEU A 262 -1.97 -15.53 3.00
CA LEU A 262 -1.68 -15.90 1.62
C LEU A 262 -0.50 -15.08 1.09
N CYS A 263 0.22 -15.66 0.13
CA CYS A 263 1.37 -15.02 -0.51
C CYS A 263 1.46 -15.38 -1.99
N SER A 264 1.76 -14.39 -2.81
CA SER A 264 2.21 -14.55 -4.18
C SER A 264 3.67 -14.14 -4.27
N ASN A 265 4.52 -14.94 -4.91
CA ASN A 265 5.84 -14.47 -5.27
C ASN A 265 5.70 -13.52 -6.48
N PRO A 266 5.93 -12.20 -6.36
CA PRO A 266 5.69 -11.27 -7.45
C PRO A 266 6.69 -11.37 -8.60
N ILE A 267 7.73 -12.21 -8.46
CA ILE A 267 8.75 -12.43 -9.48
C ILE A 267 8.48 -13.72 -10.24
N THR A 268 8.30 -14.83 -9.52
CA THR A 268 8.15 -16.16 -10.15
C THR A 268 6.70 -16.59 -10.30
N TRP A 269 5.76 -15.90 -9.66
CA TRP A 269 4.33 -16.27 -9.50
C TRP A 269 4.11 -17.60 -8.77
N ASN A 270 5.16 -18.30 -8.44
CA ASN A 270 5.12 -19.57 -7.75
C ASN A 270 5.50 -19.37 -6.27
N SER A 271 4.51 -19.48 -5.37
CA SER A 271 4.69 -19.28 -3.93
C SER A 271 5.61 -20.32 -3.28
N SER A 272 5.88 -21.45 -3.95
CA SER A 272 6.79 -22.51 -3.45
C SER A 272 8.24 -22.36 -3.92
N LYS A 273 8.55 -21.36 -4.74
CA LYS A 273 9.90 -21.13 -5.27
C LYS A 273 10.48 -19.82 -4.78
N ASN A 274 11.69 -19.90 -4.23
CA ASN A 274 12.52 -18.74 -4.06
C ASN A 274 12.87 -18.12 -5.42
N SER A 275 13.06 -16.81 -5.46
CA SER A 275 13.66 -16.15 -6.61
C SER A 275 15.07 -15.72 -6.28
N ASN A 276 15.93 -15.71 -7.30
CA ASN A 276 17.27 -15.15 -7.23
C ASN A 276 17.26 -13.69 -7.70
N TYR A 277 18.40 -13.01 -7.57
CA TYR A 277 18.53 -11.63 -8.03
C TYR A 277 18.33 -11.50 -9.55
N GLU A 278 18.74 -12.52 -10.31
CA GLU A 278 18.66 -12.58 -11.77
C GLU A 278 17.20 -12.71 -12.26
N ASP A 279 16.32 -13.24 -11.43
CA ASP A 279 14.89 -13.35 -11.75
C ASP A 279 14.16 -12.01 -11.67
N HIS A 280 14.75 -11.00 -11.00
CA HIS A 280 14.17 -9.67 -10.85
C HIS A 280 14.28 -8.88 -12.16
N LYS A 281 13.19 -8.81 -12.91
CA LYS A 281 13.09 -8.13 -14.21
C LYS A 281 12.99 -6.61 -14.11
N GLY A 282 12.82 -6.07 -12.92
CA GLY A 282 12.72 -4.64 -12.64
C GLY A 282 14.05 -4.02 -12.23
N PHE A 283 13.96 -2.81 -11.74
CA PHE A 283 15.11 -2.08 -11.19
C PHE A 283 14.67 -1.22 -10.02
N LEU A 284 15.61 -0.95 -9.14
CA LEU A 284 15.48 0.07 -8.11
C LEU A 284 16.11 1.37 -8.63
N TYR A 285 15.30 2.44 -8.66
CA TYR A 285 15.80 3.79 -8.97
C TYR A 285 16.03 4.57 -7.68
N LEU A 286 17.27 4.90 -7.41
CA LEU A 286 17.66 5.60 -6.20
C LEU A 286 18.79 6.59 -6.49
N ASN A 287 18.65 7.83 -6.01
CA ASN A 287 19.68 8.88 -6.20
C ASN A 287 20.14 9.05 -7.66
N ASN A 288 19.19 9.08 -8.60
CA ASN A 288 19.45 9.18 -10.03
C ASN A 288 20.27 8.01 -10.61
N LYS A 289 20.32 6.88 -9.93
CA LYS A 289 20.97 5.66 -10.39
C LYS A 289 19.98 4.50 -10.47
N ILE A 290 20.19 3.65 -11.44
CA ILE A 290 19.43 2.42 -11.68
C ILE A 290 20.24 1.25 -11.11
N TYR A 291 19.59 0.45 -10.27
CA TYR A 291 20.15 -0.76 -9.69
C TYR A 291 19.29 -1.96 -10.15
N PRO A 292 19.72 -2.70 -11.17
CA PRO A 292 19.05 -3.94 -11.56
C PRO A 292 19.37 -5.05 -10.56
N ASN A 293 18.58 -6.11 -10.60
CA ASN A 293 18.83 -7.34 -9.84
C ASN A 293 19.00 -7.13 -8.32
N THR A 294 18.13 -6.28 -7.73
CA THR A 294 18.26 -5.90 -6.32
C THR A 294 17.32 -6.66 -5.38
N VAL A 295 16.36 -7.40 -5.92
CA VAL A 295 15.34 -8.09 -5.13
C VAL A 295 15.51 -9.60 -5.25
N LYS A 296 15.62 -10.25 -4.10
CA LYS A 296 15.58 -11.70 -3.96
C LYS A 296 14.44 -12.07 -3.00
N ILE A 297 13.63 -13.04 -3.38
CA ILE A 297 12.51 -13.51 -2.56
C ILE A 297 12.84 -14.89 -1.99
N HIS A 298 12.73 -15.00 -0.70
CA HIS A 298 12.75 -16.26 0.02
C HIS A 298 11.33 -16.59 0.47
N ASP A 299 10.84 -17.74 0.04
CA ASP A 299 9.64 -18.33 0.61
C ASP A 299 10.05 -19.13 1.86
N ILE A 300 9.41 -18.85 2.97
CA ILE A 300 9.52 -19.67 4.16
C ILE A 300 8.12 -20.15 4.49
N ASP A 301 7.90 -21.44 4.25
CA ASP A 301 6.66 -22.16 4.53
C ASP A 301 5.41 -21.60 3.82
N SER A 302 5.51 -21.17 2.55
CA SER A 302 4.41 -20.60 1.76
C SER A 302 3.81 -19.31 2.35
N LYS A 303 4.45 -18.69 3.33
CA LYS A 303 3.84 -17.65 4.16
C LYS A 303 4.45 -16.27 3.96
N VAL A 304 5.36 -16.08 2.99
CA VAL A 304 5.98 -14.78 2.75
C VAL A 304 7.48 -14.74 2.90
N LEU A 305 8.22 -14.19 1.96
CA LEU A 305 9.22 -13.18 2.30
C LEU A 305 9.91 -12.56 1.12
N SER A 306 9.88 -11.27 1.09
CA SER A 306 10.82 -10.49 0.30
C SER A 306 11.94 -10.01 1.23
N LEU A 307 13.18 -10.38 0.97
CA LEU A 307 14.36 -9.75 1.54
C LEU A 307 14.96 -8.86 0.47
N ILE A 308 14.93 -7.57 0.70
CA ILE A 308 15.75 -6.63 -0.07
C ILE A 308 17.11 -6.61 0.61
N HIS A 309 18.10 -7.20 -0.04
CA HIS A 309 19.50 -6.94 0.26
C HIS A 309 20.00 -5.89 -0.74
N ILE A 310 20.32 -4.74 -0.25
CA ILE A 310 21.07 -3.72 -0.98
C ILE A 310 22.52 -3.85 -0.60
#